data_4e5d86a0b4987ecfb1caa467f5511e68
#
_entry.id   4e5d86a0b4987ecfb1caa467f5511e68
#
_cell.length_a   1.000
_cell.length_b   1.000
_cell.length_c   1.000
_cell.angle_alpha   90.00
_cell.angle_beta   90.00
_cell.angle_gamma   90.00
#
_symmetry.space_group_name_H-M   'P 1'
#
loop_
_entity.id
_entity.type
_entity.pdbx_description
1 polymer ?
#
loop_
_entity_poly.entity_id
_entity_poly.type
_entity_poly.pdbx_seq_one_letter_code
_entity_poly.pdbx_strand_id
1 'polypeptide(L)'
;MAVKATIYKVDLQVSDMDRNYYQAHALTLAQHPSETEERLMVRLLAFALNADERLAFGRGISTDDEPDLWSRDLTGVIDLWIEVGQPDEQRLRKACGRAGEVRVYCFSGRSAELWWKKNGDALARCGNLRVFEVPAESSQQLAALASRNLRLQCLVQDGQVQVMDDDTTVTIDVRTLK
;
A
#
# COMPACT_ATOMS: atom_id res chain seq x y z
N MET A 1 -20.86 -12.21 -17.72
CA MET A 1 -19.59 -12.94 -17.64
C MET A 1 -18.88 -12.60 -16.34
N ALA A 2 -18.40 -13.62 -15.67
CA ALA A 2 -17.59 -13.40 -14.47
C ALA A 2 -16.28 -12.73 -14.87
N VAL A 3 -15.99 -11.60 -14.25
CA VAL A 3 -14.75 -10.85 -14.48
C VAL A 3 -13.65 -11.51 -13.65
N LYS A 4 -12.61 -12.01 -14.33
CA LYS A 4 -11.52 -12.74 -13.65
C LYS A 4 -10.41 -11.78 -13.26
N ALA A 5 -9.96 -11.89 -12.01
CA ALA A 5 -8.76 -11.22 -11.56
C ALA A 5 -7.51 -11.86 -12.21
N THR A 6 -6.50 -11.04 -12.45
CA THR A 6 -5.17 -11.52 -12.84
C THR A 6 -4.37 -11.83 -11.59
N ILE A 7 -3.78 -13.02 -11.52
CA ILE A 7 -3.03 -13.44 -10.34
C ILE A 7 -1.55 -13.18 -10.52
N TYR A 8 -0.96 -12.52 -9.54
CA TYR A 8 0.48 -12.25 -9.44
C TYR A 8 1.05 -13.05 -8.27
N LYS A 9 2.13 -13.76 -8.53
CA LYS A 9 2.91 -14.46 -7.51
C LYS A 9 4.18 -13.65 -7.24
N VAL A 10 4.41 -13.32 -5.98
CA VAL A 10 5.54 -12.46 -5.59
C VAL A 10 6.32 -13.12 -4.46
N ASP A 11 7.61 -13.33 -4.72
CA ASP A 11 8.58 -13.64 -3.67
C ASP A 11 9.22 -12.32 -3.26
N LEU A 12 8.90 -11.84 -2.05
CA LEU A 12 9.34 -10.55 -1.54
C LEU A 12 10.24 -10.74 -0.33
N GLN A 13 11.48 -10.28 -0.45
CA GLN A 13 12.39 -10.19 0.69
C GLN A 13 12.33 -8.77 1.24
N VAL A 14 11.88 -8.62 2.49
CA VAL A 14 11.87 -7.33 3.17
C VAL A 14 13.06 -7.26 4.12
N SER A 15 13.87 -6.23 3.95
CA SER A 15 14.97 -5.88 4.83
C SER A 15 14.76 -4.44 5.28
N ASP A 16 14.08 -4.27 6.40
CA ASP A 16 13.73 -2.97 6.97
C ASP A 16 14.60 -2.72 8.19
N MET A 17 15.68 -1.98 8.00
CA MET A 17 16.64 -1.68 9.05
C MET A 17 16.08 -0.71 10.08
N ASP A 18 15.16 0.17 9.66
CA ASP A 18 14.54 1.16 10.56
C ASP A 18 13.63 0.49 11.59
N ARG A 19 12.97 -0.61 11.21
CA ARG A 19 12.09 -1.40 12.10
C ARG A 19 12.76 -2.66 12.63
N ASN A 20 13.98 -2.96 12.20
CA ASN A 20 14.67 -4.22 12.51
C ASN A 20 13.84 -5.44 12.10
N TYR A 21 13.30 -5.41 10.88
CA TYR A 21 12.45 -6.46 10.33
C TYR A 21 13.09 -7.08 9.09
N TYR A 22 13.30 -8.40 9.11
CA TYR A 22 13.97 -9.13 8.05
C TYR A 22 13.21 -10.42 7.80
N GLN A 23 12.40 -10.47 6.73
CA GLN A 23 11.57 -11.64 6.42
C GLN A 23 11.37 -11.81 4.92
N ALA A 24 11.30 -13.08 4.50
CA ALA A 24 10.87 -13.43 3.16
C ALA A 24 9.37 -13.74 3.17
N HIS A 25 8.66 -13.23 2.16
CA HIS A 25 7.22 -13.44 2.01
C HIS A 25 6.89 -14.02 0.64
N ALA A 26 6.12 -15.08 0.61
CA ALA A 26 5.52 -15.60 -0.61
C ALA A 26 4.09 -15.07 -0.70
N LEU A 27 3.85 -14.13 -1.60
CA LEU A 27 2.59 -13.41 -1.71
C LEU A 27 1.82 -13.77 -2.97
N THR A 28 0.52 -13.72 -2.87
CA THR A 28 -0.39 -13.84 -4.02
C THR A 28 -1.27 -12.61 -4.04
N LEU A 29 -1.19 -11.84 -5.14
CA LEU A 29 -2.02 -10.65 -5.33
C LEU A 29 -3.01 -10.91 -6.47
N ALA A 30 -4.27 -10.56 -6.23
CA ALA A 30 -5.29 -10.58 -7.26
C ALA A 30 -5.48 -9.15 -7.78
N GLN A 31 -5.19 -8.94 -9.05
CA GLN A 31 -5.43 -7.66 -9.71
C GLN A 31 -6.86 -7.66 -10.27
N HIS A 32 -7.68 -6.73 -9.78
CA HIS A 32 -9.00 -6.51 -10.36
C HIS A 32 -8.85 -5.99 -11.79
N PRO A 33 -9.74 -6.36 -12.74
CA PRO A 33 -9.63 -5.88 -14.12
C PRO A 33 -9.60 -4.37 -14.29
N SER A 34 -10.14 -3.62 -13.35
CA SER A 34 -10.10 -2.16 -13.35
C SER A 34 -8.87 -1.58 -12.64
N GLU A 35 -8.05 -2.41 -12.02
CA GLU A 35 -6.85 -1.97 -11.31
C GLU A 35 -5.66 -1.86 -12.26
N THR A 36 -4.94 -0.73 -12.23
CA THR A 36 -3.71 -0.56 -12.99
C THR A 36 -2.55 -1.32 -12.36
N GLU A 37 -1.54 -1.63 -13.16
CA GLU A 37 -0.29 -2.22 -12.64
C GLU A 37 0.40 -1.28 -11.65
N GLU A 38 0.32 0.03 -11.88
CA GLU A 38 0.85 1.05 -10.96
C GLU A 38 0.21 0.90 -9.57
N ARG A 39 -1.11 0.83 -9.50
CA ARG A 39 -1.83 0.65 -8.23
C ARG A 39 -1.47 -0.68 -7.54
N LEU A 40 -1.42 -1.75 -8.32
CA LEU A 40 -1.01 -3.07 -7.81
C LEU A 40 0.36 -3.00 -7.14
N MET A 41 1.32 -2.34 -7.79
CA MET A 41 2.68 -2.24 -7.29
C MET A 41 2.77 -1.32 -6.07
N VAL A 42 1.93 -0.29 -5.97
CA VAL A 42 1.85 0.53 -4.76
C VAL A 42 1.23 -0.26 -3.61
N ARG A 43 0.25 -1.15 -3.87
CA ARG A 43 -0.25 -2.09 -2.85
C ARG A 43 0.87 -2.99 -2.32
N LEU A 44 1.68 -3.49 -3.22
CA LEU A 44 2.82 -4.33 -2.84
C LEU A 44 3.85 -3.56 -2.02
N LEU A 45 4.12 -2.31 -2.39
CA LEU A 45 4.98 -1.42 -1.61
C LEU A 45 4.41 -1.18 -0.20
N ALA A 46 3.11 -0.92 -0.11
CA ALA A 46 2.45 -0.73 1.18
C ALA A 46 2.57 -1.99 2.06
N PHE A 47 2.47 -3.18 1.47
CA PHE A 47 2.75 -4.41 2.19
C PHE A 47 4.18 -4.43 2.73
N ALA A 48 5.16 -4.16 1.88
CA ALA A 48 6.57 -4.20 2.26
C ALA A 48 6.89 -3.23 3.41
N LEU A 49 6.33 -2.02 3.37
CA LEU A 49 6.57 -0.98 4.38
C LEU A 49 5.88 -1.25 5.71
N ASN A 50 4.87 -2.12 5.73
CA ASN A 50 4.09 -2.44 6.93
C ASN A 50 4.12 -3.93 7.26
N ALA A 51 5.00 -4.69 6.65
CA ALA A 51 5.03 -6.14 6.77
C ALA A 51 5.13 -6.61 8.21
N ASP A 52 4.26 -7.53 8.57
CA ASP A 52 4.31 -8.29 9.82
C ASP A 52 3.57 -9.62 9.62
N GLU A 53 3.56 -10.47 10.64
CA GLU A 53 2.97 -11.81 10.56
C GLU A 53 1.46 -11.78 10.29
N ARG A 54 0.76 -10.72 10.70
CA ARG A 54 -0.70 -10.62 10.61
C ARG A 54 -1.19 -9.75 9.46
N LEU A 55 -0.28 -9.05 8.77
CA LEU A 55 -0.68 -8.20 7.66
C LEU A 55 -1.16 -9.04 6.48
N ALA A 56 -2.34 -8.75 5.98
CA ALA A 56 -2.96 -9.46 4.88
C ALA A 56 -3.59 -8.49 3.88
N PHE A 57 -3.70 -8.93 2.63
CA PHE A 57 -4.47 -8.21 1.62
C PHE A 57 -5.96 -8.40 1.88
N GLY A 58 -6.73 -7.33 1.73
CA GLY A 58 -8.19 -7.39 1.69
C GLY A 58 -8.67 -7.84 0.31
N ARG A 59 -9.98 -7.88 0.13
CA ARG A 59 -10.60 -8.29 -1.16
C ARG A 59 -10.43 -7.22 -2.25
N GLY A 60 -9.86 -6.08 -1.92
CA GLY A 60 -9.54 -5.03 -2.86
C GLY A 60 -10.74 -4.20 -3.30
N ILE A 61 -10.69 -3.74 -4.55
CA ILE A 61 -11.62 -2.77 -5.12
C ILE A 61 -13.09 -3.23 -5.07
N SER A 62 -13.33 -4.53 -5.03
CA SER A 62 -14.68 -5.10 -5.15
C SER A 62 -15.52 -5.02 -3.87
N THR A 63 -14.95 -4.57 -2.75
CA THR A 63 -15.66 -4.50 -1.47
C THR A 63 -15.42 -3.17 -0.75
N ASP A 64 -16.51 -2.55 -0.28
CA ASP A 64 -16.42 -1.32 0.50
C ASP A 64 -16.09 -1.57 1.98
N ASP A 65 -16.26 -2.80 2.44
CA ASP A 65 -16.12 -3.18 3.85
C ASP A 65 -14.70 -3.60 4.24
N GLU A 66 -13.82 -3.77 3.26
CA GLU A 66 -12.44 -4.19 3.49
C GLU A 66 -11.46 -3.21 2.86
N PRO A 67 -10.30 -2.98 3.53
CA PRO A 67 -9.23 -2.15 2.95
C PRO A 67 -8.43 -2.91 1.90
N ASP A 68 -7.46 -2.24 1.33
CA ASP A 68 -6.46 -2.90 0.46
C ASP A 68 -5.58 -3.86 1.27
N LEU A 69 -5.20 -3.45 2.49
CA LEU A 69 -4.47 -4.30 3.43
C LEU A 69 -4.96 -4.03 4.86
N TRP A 70 -4.88 -5.02 5.70
CA TRP A 70 -5.18 -4.85 7.12
C TRP A 70 -4.44 -5.85 8.01
N SER A 71 -4.36 -5.49 9.29
CA SER A 71 -3.89 -6.36 10.35
C SER A 71 -4.97 -6.45 11.42
N ARG A 72 -5.34 -7.66 11.79
CA ARG A 72 -6.34 -7.93 12.83
C ARG A 72 -5.73 -8.80 13.91
N ASP A 73 -6.14 -8.58 15.15
CA ASP A 73 -5.75 -9.47 16.24
C ASP A 73 -6.60 -10.77 16.22
N LEU A 74 -6.32 -11.66 17.16
CA LEU A 74 -7.02 -12.95 17.24
C LEU A 74 -8.50 -12.80 17.61
N THR A 75 -8.91 -11.66 18.14
CA THR A 75 -10.32 -11.39 18.49
C THR A 75 -11.08 -10.71 17.35
N GLY A 76 -10.38 -10.38 16.25
CA GLY A 76 -10.95 -9.70 15.10
C GLY A 76 -10.88 -8.17 15.16
N VAL A 77 -10.26 -7.61 16.20
CA VAL A 77 -10.03 -6.15 16.29
C VAL A 77 -9.04 -5.74 15.21
N ILE A 78 -9.37 -4.68 14.47
CA ILE A 78 -8.53 -4.16 13.40
C ILE A 78 -7.48 -3.22 14.00
N ASP A 79 -6.23 -3.65 13.98
CA ASP A 79 -5.12 -2.84 14.47
C ASP A 79 -4.69 -1.80 13.43
N LEU A 80 -4.62 -2.22 12.15
CA LEU A 80 -4.14 -1.39 11.05
C LEU A 80 -5.03 -1.58 9.83
N TRP A 81 -5.42 -0.47 9.21
CA TRP A 81 -6.21 -0.40 7.99
C TRP A 81 -5.44 0.43 6.97
N ILE A 82 -5.13 -0.14 5.81
CA ILE A 82 -4.34 0.54 4.78
C ILE A 82 -5.16 0.67 3.49
N GLU A 83 -5.25 1.90 2.99
CA GLU A 83 -5.86 2.24 1.71
C GLU A 83 -4.78 2.71 0.74
N VAL A 84 -4.93 2.34 -0.52
CA VAL A 84 -4.01 2.75 -1.60
C VAL A 84 -4.79 3.57 -2.62
N GLY A 85 -4.25 4.72 -2.99
CA GLY A 85 -4.86 5.63 -3.94
C GLY A 85 -5.42 6.87 -3.29
N GLN A 86 -6.53 7.36 -3.80
CA GLN A 86 -7.21 8.57 -3.33
C GLN A 86 -8.60 8.21 -2.80
N PRO A 87 -8.69 7.63 -1.60
CA PRO A 87 -9.96 7.21 -1.05
C PRO A 87 -10.84 8.40 -0.67
N ASP A 88 -12.15 8.18 -0.70
CA ASP A 88 -13.15 9.12 -0.28
C ASP A 88 -13.00 9.46 1.22
N GLU A 89 -13.18 10.73 1.56
CA GLU A 89 -13.13 11.23 2.94
C GLU A 89 -14.04 10.43 3.89
N GLN A 90 -15.26 10.16 3.44
CA GLN A 90 -16.24 9.43 4.24
C GLN A 90 -15.80 8.01 4.54
N ARG A 91 -15.19 7.35 3.55
CA ARG A 91 -14.60 6.03 3.71
C ARG A 91 -13.48 6.04 4.76
N LEU A 92 -12.61 7.04 4.71
CA LEU A 92 -11.52 7.19 5.67
C LEU A 92 -12.01 7.47 7.09
N ARG A 93 -13.03 8.30 7.24
CA ARG A 93 -13.64 8.55 8.56
C ARG A 93 -14.22 7.28 9.17
N LYS A 94 -14.91 6.48 8.36
CA LYS A 94 -15.42 5.18 8.80
C LYS A 94 -14.28 4.26 9.24
N ALA A 95 -13.23 4.18 8.44
CA ALA A 95 -12.07 3.37 8.76
C ALA A 95 -11.42 3.79 10.08
N CYS A 96 -11.28 5.10 10.31
CA CYS A 96 -10.72 5.64 11.55
C CYS A 96 -11.55 5.27 12.78
N GLY A 97 -12.84 5.08 12.62
CA GLY A 97 -13.72 4.60 13.70
C GLY A 97 -13.67 3.10 13.93
N ARG A 98 -13.11 2.33 12.99
CA ARG A 98 -13.07 0.86 13.05
C ARG A 98 -11.70 0.28 13.38
N ALA A 99 -10.64 1.02 13.11
CA ALA A 99 -9.26 0.55 13.24
C ALA A 99 -8.48 1.36 14.26
N GLY A 100 -7.46 0.76 14.84
CA GLY A 100 -6.54 1.45 15.73
C GLY A 100 -5.71 2.51 15.01
N GLU A 101 -5.28 2.21 13.80
CA GLU A 101 -4.55 3.14 12.93
C GLU A 101 -5.02 2.95 11.49
N VAL A 102 -5.10 4.06 10.76
CA VAL A 102 -5.41 4.06 9.32
C VAL A 102 -4.25 4.72 8.58
N ARG A 103 -3.79 4.08 7.51
CA ARG A 103 -2.74 4.62 6.64
C ARG A 103 -3.24 4.69 5.21
N VAL A 104 -2.91 5.77 4.52
CA VAL A 104 -3.19 5.95 3.11
C VAL A 104 -1.87 6.12 2.37
N TYR A 105 -1.70 5.37 1.28
CA TYR A 105 -0.61 5.56 0.33
C TYR A 105 -1.19 6.09 -0.95
N CYS A 106 -1.20 7.42 -1.10
CA CYS A 106 -1.65 8.05 -2.34
C CYS A 106 -0.51 8.14 -3.35
N PHE A 107 -0.87 8.18 -4.61
CA PHE A 107 0.09 8.19 -5.72
C PHE A 107 -0.54 8.89 -6.93
N SER A 108 0.12 8.90 -8.06
CA SER A 108 -0.30 9.56 -9.31
C SER A 108 -0.12 11.08 -9.32
N GLY A 109 0.85 11.59 -8.58
CA GLY A 109 1.31 12.97 -8.70
C GLY A 109 0.22 13.99 -8.47
N ARG A 110 -0.20 14.68 -9.55
CA ARG A 110 -1.19 15.75 -9.48
C ARG A 110 -2.54 15.29 -8.90
N SER A 111 -2.98 14.10 -9.22
CA SER A 111 -4.23 13.54 -8.66
C SER A 111 -4.15 13.42 -7.15
N ALA A 112 -3.02 12.96 -6.63
CA ALA A 112 -2.79 12.85 -5.20
C ALA A 112 -2.73 14.23 -4.54
N GLU A 113 -2.04 15.18 -5.16
CA GLU A 113 -1.94 16.57 -4.66
C GLU A 113 -3.32 17.23 -4.56
N LEU A 114 -4.13 17.12 -5.61
CA LEU A 114 -5.48 17.69 -5.64
C LEU A 114 -6.39 17.03 -4.61
N TRP A 115 -6.30 15.72 -4.49
CA TRP A 115 -7.06 14.97 -3.48
C TRP A 115 -6.71 15.41 -2.06
N TRP A 116 -5.43 15.56 -1.76
CA TRP A 116 -4.97 15.99 -0.45
C TRP A 116 -5.35 17.45 -0.16
N LYS A 117 -5.19 18.31 -1.13
CA LYS A 117 -5.59 19.72 -1.03
C LYS A 117 -7.09 19.86 -0.72
N LYS A 118 -7.92 19.01 -1.33
CA LYS A 118 -9.36 19.00 -1.12
C LYS A 118 -9.76 18.45 0.25
N ASN A 119 -9.09 17.40 0.72
CA ASN A 119 -9.56 16.60 1.86
C ASN A 119 -8.71 16.76 3.13
N GLY A 120 -7.52 17.32 3.03
CA GLY A 120 -6.58 17.38 4.15
C GLY A 120 -7.10 18.07 5.38
N ASP A 121 -7.80 19.21 5.22
CA ASP A 121 -8.35 19.97 6.35
C ASP A 121 -9.44 19.18 7.09
N ALA A 122 -10.31 18.53 6.35
CA ALA A 122 -11.38 17.71 6.91
C ALA A 122 -10.82 16.48 7.63
N LEU A 123 -9.77 15.89 7.09
CA LEU A 123 -9.13 14.70 7.65
C LEU A 123 -8.16 15.02 8.79
N ALA A 124 -7.83 16.29 9.00
CA ALA A 124 -6.94 16.70 10.10
C ALA A 124 -7.47 16.28 11.48
N ARG A 125 -8.78 16.11 11.61
CA ARG A 125 -9.45 15.70 12.86
C ARG A 125 -9.27 14.21 13.17
N CYS A 126 -8.91 13.40 12.19
CA CYS A 126 -8.69 11.97 12.38
C CYS A 126 -7.29 11.74 12.98
N GLY A 127 -7.22 11.67 14.30
CA GLY A 127 -5.94 11.58 15.02
C GLY A 127 -5.16 10.29 14.78
N ASN A 128 -5.86 9.22 14.36
CA ASN A 128 -5.25 7.92 14.05
C ASN A 128 -4.99 7.70 12.56
N LEU A 129 -5.17 8.73 11.74
CA LEU A 129 -4.91 8.68 10.29
C LEU A 129 -3.50 9.20 9.98
N ARG A 130 -2.78 8.46 9.15
CA ARG A 130 -1.53 8.88 8.55
C ARG A 130 -1.66 8.80 7.04
N VAL A 131 -1.11 9.79 6.34
CA VAL A 131 -1.17 9.87 4.88
C VAL A 131 0.24 10.00 4.32
N PHE A 132 0.56 9.12 3.39
CA PHE A 132 1.84 9.08 2.70
C PHE A 132 1.62 9.23 1.20
N GLU A 133 2.53 9.92 0.55
CA GLU A 133 2.53 10.06 -0.91
C GLU A 133 3.70 9.30 -1.51
N VAL A 134 3.41 8.47 -2.49
CA VAL A 134 4.43 7.84 -3.34
C VAL A 134 4.58 8.73 -4.57
N PRO A 135 5.79 9.31 -4.83
CA PRO A 135 5.99 10.19 -5.97
C PRO A 135 5.63 9.50 -7.30
N ALA A 136 5.08 10.27 -8.24
CA ALA A 136 4.62 9.74 -9.52
C ALA A 136 5.72 9.02 -10.30
N GLU A 137 6.92 9.55 -10.32
CA GLU A 137 8.06 8.92 -10.96
C GLU A 137 8.35 7.53 -10.37
N SER A 138 8.31 7.42 -9.04
CA SER A 138 8.56 6.17 -8.34
C SER A 138 7.46 5.14 -8.61
N SER A 139 6.19 5.53 -8.56
CA SER A 139 5.09 4.61 -8.82
C SER A 139 5.08 4.12 -10.27
N GLN A 140 5.47 4.98 -11.22
CA GLN A 140 5.62 4.58 -12.62
C GLN A 140 6.77 3.61 -12.81
N GLN A 141 7.90 3.83 -12.16
CA GLN A 141 9.04 2.90 -12.20
C GLN A 141 8.68 1.55 -11.55
N LEU A 142 7.92 1.56 -10.47
CA LEU A 142 7.40 0.34 -9.86
C LEU A 142 6.49 -0.42 -10.81
N ALA A 143 5.60 0.30 -11.51
CA ALA A 143 4.70 -0.32 -12.49
C ALA A 143 5.46 -1.06 -13.59
N ALA A 144 6.61 -0.53 -14.01
CA ALA A 144 7.46 -1.15 -15.03
C ALA A 144 8.07 -2.49 -14.57
N LEU A 145 8.15 -2.74 -13.26
CA LEU A 145 8.62 -4.02 -12.72
C LEU A 145 7.54 -5.10 -12.73
N ALA A 146 6.27 -4.74 -12.93
CA ALA A 146 5.16 -5.67 -12.79
C ALA A 146 5.28 -6.87 -13.73
N SER A 147 5.18 -8.07 -13.18
CA SER A 147 5.21 -9.33 -13.89
C SER A 147 4.43 -10.36 -13.08
N ARG A 148 3.82 -11.33 -13.76
CA ARG A 148 2.98 -12.36 -13.13
C ARG A 148 3.72 -13.20 -12.09
N ASN A 149 5.02 -13.32 -12.24
CA ASN A 149 5.91 -14.00 -11.30
C ASN A 149 7.05 -13.06 -10.97
N LEU A 150 6.98 -12.46 -9.80
CA LEU A 150 7.94 -11.46 -9.34
C LEU A 150 8.84 -12.00 -8.25
N ARG A 151 10.10 -11.61 -8.32
CA ARG A 151 11.05 -11.81 -7.25
C ARG A 151 11.66 -10.46 -6.92
N LEU A 152 11.29 -9.91 -5.76
CA LEU A 152 11.64 -8.55 -5.37
C LEU A 152 12.34 -8.52 -4.01
N GLN A 153 13.21 -7.54 -3.86
CA GLN A 153 13.80 -7.16 -2.58
C GLN A 153 13.37 -5.74 -2.25
N CYS A 154 12.95 -5.51 -1.00
CA CYS A 154 12.66 -4.19 -0.49
C CYS A 154 13.61 -3.88 0.65
N LEU A 155 14.42 -2.84 0.48
CA LEU A 155 15.37 -2.38 1.49
C LEU A 155 14.90 -1.03 2.03
N VAL A 156 14.77 -0.93 3.36
CA VAL A 156 14.46 0.34 4.04
C VAL A 156 15.61 0.66 4.99
N GLN A 157 16.18 1.84 4.83
CA GLN A 157 17.28 2.34 5.67
C GLN A 157 17.24 3.85 5.74
N ASP A 158 17.22 4.39 6.95
CA ASP A 158 17.22 5.85 7.20
C ASP A 158 16.11 6.58 6.45
N GLY A 159 14.91 5.97 6.40
CA GLY A 159 13.74 6.50 5.72
C GLY A 159 13.75 6.35 4.21
N GLN A 160 14.85 5.87 3.62
CA GLN A 160 14.94 5.65 2.18
C GLN A 160 14.49 4.23 1.84
N VAL A 161 13.68 4.11 0.79
CA VAL A 161 13.13 2.83 0.33
C VAL A 161 13.67 2.50 -1.04
N GLN A 162 14.14 1.27 -1.21
CA GLN A 162 14.56 0.74 -2.50
C GLN A 162 13.83 -0.58 -2.78
N VAL A 163 13.25 -0.69 -3.96
CA VAL A 163 12.64 -1.92 -4.44
C VAL A 163 13.43 -2.39 -5.65
N MET A 164 13.88 -3.63 -5.62
CA MET A 164 14.79 -4.17 -6.62
C MET A 164 14.30 -5.50 -7.17
N ASP A 165 14.42 -5.67 -8.47
CA ASP A 165 14.45 -6.99 -9.09
C ASP A 165 15.90 -7.34 -9.48
N ASP A 166 16.12 -8.35 -10.32
CA ASP A 166 17.48 -8.78 -10.71
C ASP A 166 18.22 -7.71 -11.54
N ASP A 167 17.47 -6.82 -12.22
CA ASP A 167 18.04 -5.91 -13.21
C ASP A 167 17.87 -4.43 -12.86
N THR A 168 16.91 -4.10 -12.01
CA THR A 168 16.47 -2.71 -11.79
C THR A 168 16.32 -2.40 -10.32
N THR A 169 16.72 -1.19 -9.93
CA THR A 169 16.51 -0.64 -8.58
C THR A 169 15.62 0.61 -8.70
N VAL A 170 14.53 0.62 -7.97
CA VAL A 170 13.65 1.79 -7.84
C VAL A 170 13.85 2.39 -6.46
N THR A 171 14.27 3.64 -6.41
CA THR A 171 14.39 4.40 -5.15
C THR A 171 13.13 5.23 -4.94
N ILE A 172 12.56 5.13 -3.74
CA ILE A 172 11.28 5.75 -3.43
C ILE A 172 11.43 6.64 -2.20
N ASP A 173 11.23 7.94 -2.38
CA ASP A 173 11.14 8.91 -1.29
C ASP A 173 9.68 9.09 -0.90
N VAL A 174 9.20 8.24 0.00
CA VAL A 174 7.83 8.34 0.50
C VAL A 174 7.68 9.61 1.32
N ARG A 175 6.72 10.45 0.95
CA ARG A 175 6.45 11.73 1.62
C ARG A 175 5.35 11.57 2.65
N THR A 176 5.56 12.12 3.83
CA THR A 176 4.53 12.14 4.87
C THR A 176 3.70 13.41 4.72
N LEU A 177 2.41 13.27 4.42
CA LEU A 177 1.46 14.39 4.31
C LEU A 177 0.72 14.63 5.62
N LYS A 178 0.54 13.58 6.41
CA LYS A 178 -0.12 13.65 7.73
C LYS A 178 0.46 12.63 8.69
#